data_85dde5b889ce902e97d43f89331caa40
#
_entry.id   85dde5b889ce902e97d43f89331caa40
#
_cell.length_a   1.000
_cell.length_b   1.000
_cell.length_c   1.000
_cell.angle_alpha   90.00
_cell.angle_beta   90.00
_cell.angle_gamma   90.00
#
_symmetry.space_group_name_H-M   'P 1'
#
loop_
_entity.id
_entity.type
_entity.pdbx_description
1 polymer ?
#
loop_
_entity_poly.entity_id
_entity_poly.type
_entity_poly.pdbx_seq_one_letter_code
_entity_poly.pdbx_strand_id
1 'polypeptide(L)'
;MTQSGEDRLLTFEIGEALFAMPIAGVLEVTERGVEACVPTVPSCIASVINYRGDALPVVRRERLLELDDAEQSRPEHVLVVTDSPTHAARLGLEVDRVLGLIDGEGGTSRDSAPVVERRPIDGRLTHILDPARLVARAREVIESSLAKSG
;
A
#
# COMPACT_ATOMS: atom_id res chain seq x y z
N MET A 1 3.72 30.46 4.35
CA MET A 1 3.30 29.13 4.40
C MET A 1 4.43 28.13 4.42
N THR A 2 4.38 27.26 5.31
CA THR A 2 5.47 26.35 5.47
C THR A 2 5.34 25.16 4.55
N GLN A 3 6.34 24.92 3.79
CA GLN A 3 6.41 23.75 3.00
C GLN A 3 6.99 22.65 3.85
N SER A 4 6.23 21.68 4.15
CA SER A 4 6.73 20.59 4.96
C SER A 4 7.15 19.43 4.07
N GLY A 5 7.88 18.49 4.64
CA GLY A 5 8.19 17.25 3.96
C GLY A 5 6.96 16.42 3.65
N GLU A 6 5.80 16.83 4.17
CA GLU A 6 4.55 16.14 3.93
C GLU A 6 4.03 16.33 2.50
N ASP A 7 4.51 17.36 1.80
CA ASP A 7 4.10 17.59 0.42
C ASP A 7 5.02 16.86 -0.56
N ARG A 8 5.39 15.64 -0.22
CA ARG A 8 6.18 14.77 -1.07
C ARG A 8 5.46 13.46 -1.27
N LEU A 9 5.71 12.89 -2.44
CA LEU A 9 5.16 11.58 -2.79
C LEU A 9 6.30 10.59 -2.91
N LEU A 10 6.11 9.41 -2.33
CA LEU A 10 7.02 8.29 -2.55
C LEU A 10 6.54 7.57 -3.80
N THR A 11 7.43 7.41 -4.77
CA THR A 11 7.11 6.71 -6.01
C THR A 11 7.66 5.29 -5.99
N PHE A 12 6.88 4.37 -6.54
CA PHE A 12 7.26 2.96 -6.54
C PHE A 12 6.56 2.24 -7.68
N GLU A 13 7.07 1.06 -8.02
CA GLU A 13 6.50 0.23 -9.07
C GLU A 13 5.91 -1.05 -8.51
N ILE A 14 4.77 -1.44 -9.06
CA ILE A 14 4.18 -2.77 -8.85
C ILE A 14 3.89 -3.31 -10.25
N GLY A 15 4.61 -4.36 -10.64
CA GLY A 15 4.55 -4.83 -12.01
C GLY A 15 5.03 -3.74 -12.95
N GLU A 16 4.24 -3.44 -13.95
CA GLU A 16 4.56 -2.36 -14.89
C GLU A 16 3.89 -1.03 -14.54
N ALA A 17 3.12 -1.01 -13.47
CA ALA A 17 2.39 0.18 -13.07
C ALA A 17 3.21 1.05 -12.11
N LEU A 18 3.11 2.35 -12.31
CA LEU A 18 3.78 3.33 -11.46
C LEU A 18 2.77 3.91 -10.48
N PHE A 19 3.18 3.94 -9.21
CA PHE A 19 2.34 4.43 -8.12
C PHE A 19 3.07 5.50 -7.33
N ALA A 20 2.31 6.33 -6.65
CA ALA A 20 2.86 7.31 -5.71
C ALA A 20 1.92 7.44 -4.52
N MET A 21 2.48 7.71 -3.36
CA MET A 21 1.70 7.85 -2.13
C MET A 21 2.32 8.94 -1.27
N PRO A 22 1.50 9.77 -0.60
CA PRO A 22 2.05 10.78 0.31
C PRO A 22 2.99 10.16 1.33
N ILE A 23 4.14 10.78 1.52
CA ILE A 23 5.16 10.23 2.43
C ILE A 23 4.67 10.15 3.86
N ALA A 24 3.72 11.02 4.24
CA ALA A 24 3.14 10.97 5.57
C ALA A 24 2.42 9.66 5.86
N GLY A 25 2.03 8.92 4.83
CA GLY A 25 1.41 7.60 4.98
C GLY A 25 2.38 6.43 5.00
N VAL A 26 3.68 6.70 4.91
CA VAL A 26 4.69 5.64 4.88
C VAL A 26 5.60 5.79 6.09
N LEU A 27 5.57 4.81 6.98
CA LEU A 27 6.44 4.83 8.16
C LEU A 27 7.85 4.34 7.83
N GLU A 28 7.93 3.36 6.96
CA GLU A 28 9.22 2.73 6.68
C GLU A 28 9.12 1.93 5.40
N VAL A 29 10.25 1.79 4.72
CA VAL A 29 10.40 0.85 3.60
C VAL A 29 11.32 -0.25 4.12
N THR A 30 10.85 -1.48 4.10
CA THR A 30 11.64 -2.61 4.58
C THR A 30 11.73 -3.68 3.51
N GLU A 31 12.72 -4.55 3.64
CA GLU A 31 12.85 -5.66 2.72
C GLU A 31 11.75 -6.69 2.98
N ARG A 32 11.36 -7.38 1.93
CA ARG A 32 10.36 -8.43 2.06
C ARG A 32 10.97 -9.57 2.88
N GLY A 33 10.36 -9.84 4.02
CA GLY A 33 10.84 -10.87 4.93
C GLY A 33 9.95 -12.10 4.92
N VAL A 34 10.05 -12.87 5.98
CA VAL A 34 9.26 -14.10 6.14
C VAL A 34 7.82 -13.73 6.47
N GLU A 35 6.89 -14.32 5.73
CA GLU A 35 5.46 -14.13 5.94
C GLU A 35 4.86 -15.33 6.63
N ALA A 36 3.90 -15.11 7.50
CA ALA A 36 3.17 -16.15 8.18
C ALA A 36 1.71 -16.11 7.74
N CYS A 37 1.01 -17.23 7.91
CA CYS A 37 -0.41 -17.28 7.57
C CYS A 37 -1.25 -16.53 8.59
N VAL A 38 -2.29 -15.88 8.12
CA VAL A 38 -3.30 -15.29 9.00
C VAL A 38 -4.32 -16.39 9.27
N PRO A 39 -4.62 -16.69 10.54
CA PRO A 39 -5.61 -17.71 10.84
C PRO A 39 -6.96 -17.40 10.18
N THR A 40 -7.57 -18.41 9.58
CA THR A 40 -8.88 -18.35 8.91
C THR A 40 -8.90 -17.50 7.64
N VAL A 41 -7.77 -16.93 7.21
CA VAL A 41 -7.69 -16.17 5.96
C VAL A 41 -6.75 -16.92 5.01
N PRO A 42 -7.20 -17.23 3.79
CA PRO A 42 -6.33 -17.90 2.82
C PRO A 42 -5.10 -17.07 2.49
N SER A 43 -3.96 -17.73 2.32
CA SER A 43 -2.70 -17.04 2.02
C SER A 43 -2.72 -16.32 0.67
N CYS A 44 -3.65 -16.68 -0.21
CA CYS A 44 -3.81 -15.96 -1.47
C CYS A 44 -4.52 -14.62 -1.29
N ILE A 45 -5.00 -14.33 -0.08
CA ILE A 45 -5.66 -13.06 0.23
C ILE A 45 -4.76 -12.19 1.10
N ALA A 46 -4.21 -12.77 2.18
CA ALA A 46 -3.39 -11.99 3.11
C ALA A 46 -2.42 -12.87 3.86
N SER A 47 -1.36 -12.24 4.34
CA SER A 47 -0.39 -12.87 5.22
C SER A 47 -0.02 -11.86 6.31
N VAL A 48 0.91 -12.24 7.19
CA VAL A 48 1.36 -11.40 8.29
C VAL A 48 2.88 -11.40 8.31
N ILE A 49 3.47 -10.24 8.51
CA ILE A 49 4.91 -10.13 8.76
C ILE A 49 5.13 -9.59 10.17
N ASN A 50 6.30 -9.84 10.70
CA ASN A 50 6.71 -9.24 11.99
C ASN A 50 7.29 -7.87 11.70
N TYR A 51 6.66 -6.84 12.27
CA TYR A 51 7.17 -5.49 12.18
C TYR A 51 7.38 -4.97 13.60
N ARG A 52 8.64 -4.90 14.01
CA ARG A 52 9.03 -4.39 15.35
C ARG A 52 8.30 -5.10 16.48
N GLY A 53 8.14 -6.41 16.35
CA GLY A 53 7.48 -7.23 17.37
C GLY A 53 5.98 -7.34 17.23
N ASP A 54 5.37 -6.61 16.30
CA ASP A 54 3.94 -6.64 16.08
C ASP A 54 3.60 -7.37 14.79
N ALA A 55 2.44 -7.99 14.77
CA ALA A 55 1.94 -8.65 13.55
C ALA A 55 1.37 -7.58 12.63
N LEU A 56 1.95 -7.46 11.44
CA LEU A 56 1.51 -6.49 10.45
C LEU A 56 0.86 -7.23 9.28
N PRO A 57 -0.42 -6.98 8.98
CA PRO A 57 -1.06 -7.67 7.88
C PRO A 57 -0.54 -7.16 6.53
N VAL A 58 -0.37 -8.10 5.60
CA VAL A 58 0.01 -7.81 4.23
C VAL A 58 -1.06 -8.42 3.35
N VAL A 59 -1.88 -7.57 2.74
CA VAL A 59 -2.95 -8.02 1.86
C VAL A 59 -2.40 -8.08 0.44
N ARG A 60 -2.79 -9.10 -0.32
CA ARG A 60 -2.30 -9.27 -1.68
C ARG A 60 -2.67 -8.07 -2.53
N ARG A 61 -1.70 -7.60 -3.31
CA ARG A 61 -1.82 -6.37 -4.11
C ARG A 61 -2.97 -6.44 -5.11
N GLU A 62 -3.18 -7.62 -5.69
CA GLU A 62 -4.26 -7.82 -6.64
C GLU A 62 -5.61 -7.54 -6.03
N ARG A 63 -5.74 -7.83 -4.73
CA ARG A 63 -7.00 -7.59 -4.01
C ARG A 63 -7.18 -6.14 -3.61
N LEU A 64 -6.06 -5.47 -3.31
CA LEU A 64 -6.11 -4.07 -2.90
C LEU A 64 -6.30 -3.12 -4.07
N LEU A 65 -5.63 -3.40 -5.18
CA LEU A 65 -5.45 -2.44 -6.26
C LEU A 65 -6.06 -2.90 -7.58
N GLU A 66 -6.65 -4.10 -7.60
CA GLU A 66 -7.29 -4.66 -8.78
C GLU A 66 -6.35 -4.71 -10.00
N LEU A 67 -5.13 -5.19 -9.76
CA LEU A 67 -4.10 -5.27 -10.79
C LEU A 67 -4.19 -6.59 -11.54
N ASP A 68 -4.09 -6.53 -12.85
CA ASP A 68 -4.18 -7.73 -13.69
C ASP A 68 -2.87 -8.49 -13.77
N ASP A 69 -1.75 -7.77 -13.77
CA ASP A 69 -0.44 -8.38 -14.00
C ASP A 69 0.36 -8.60 -12.73
N ALA A 70 -0.25 -8.46 -11.57
CA ALA A 70 0.44 -8.54 -10.30
C ALA A 70 1.09 -9.90 -10.05
N GLU A 71 0.53 -10.96 -10.63
CA GLU A 71 1.05 -12.30 -10.45
C GLU A 71 2.45 -12.50 -11.04
N GLN A 72 2.81 -11.67 -12.01
CA GLN A 72 4.09 -11.81 -12.68
C GLN A 72 5.20 -11.01 -12.01
N SER A 73 4.85 -10.17 -11.07
CA SER A 73 5.83 -9.34 -10.39
C SER A 73 6.36 -10.03 -9.14
N ARG A 74 7.57 -9.66 -8.76
CA ARG A 74 8.21 -10.20 -7.57
C ARG A 74 8.51 -9.06 -6.61
N PRO A 75 7.73 -8.93 -5.55
CA PRO A 75 7.97 -7.84 -4.61
C PRO A 75 9.28 -8.04 -3.86
N GLU A 76 10.05 -6.97 -3.76
CA GLU A 76 11.31 -7.00 -3.02
C GLU A 76 11.24 -6.18 -1.74
N HIS A 77 10.27 -5.30 -1.65
CA HIS A 77 10.14 -4.39 -0.50
C HIS A 77 8.72 -4.35 0.00
N VAL A 78 8.58 -3.92 1.25
CA VAL A 78 7.27 -3.71 1.87
C VAL A 78 7.24 -2.27 2.37
N LEU A 79 6.20 -1.54 1.98
CA LEU A 79 5.94 -0.22 2.54
C LEU A 79 5.08 -0.42 3.79
N VAL A 80 5.52 0.12 4.91
CA VAL A 80 4.74 0.08 6.14
C VAL A 80 3.83 1.30 6.14
N VAL A 81 2.54 1.07 5.99
CA VAL A 81 1.55 2.12 5.76
C VAL A 81 0.81 2.48 7.04
N THR A 82 0.61 3.76 7.24
CA THR A 82 -0.19 4.27 8.35
C THR A 82 -1.29 5.19 7.83
N ASP A 83 -2.43 5.19 8.52
CA ASP A 83 -3.53 6.10 8.23
C ASP A 83 -3.77 7.05 9.41
N SER A 84 -2.88 7.02 10.38
CA SER A 84 -3.11 7.64 11.68
C SER A 84 -2.07 8.69 11.98
N PRO A 85 -2.49 9.83 12.56
CA PRO A 85 -1.51 10.84 13.02
C PRO A 85 -0.63 10.32 14.16
N THR A 86 -0.99 9.22 14.81
CA THR A 86 -0.14 8.59 15.81
C THR A 86 0.94 7.71 15.20
N HIS A 87 0.94 7.59 13.88
CA HIS A 87 1.93 6.79 13.13
C HIS A 87 1.96 5.32 13.53
N ALA A 88 0.78 4.76 13.80
CA ALA A 88 0.68 3.33 14.05
C ALA A 88 0.74 2.58 12.72
N ALA A 89 1.53 1.52 12.67
CA ALA A 89 1.62 0.68 11.46
C ALA A 89 0.30 -0.07 11.29
N ARG A 90 -0.29 0.02 10.10
CA ARG A 90 -1.60 -0.60 9.82
C ARG A 90 -1.55 -1.68 8.77
N LEU A 91 -0.64 -1.57 7.82
CA LEU A 91 -0.65 -2.44 6.65
C LEU A 91 0.74 -2.48 6.03
N GLY A 92 1.14 -3.64 5.55
CA GLY A 92 2.31 -3.75 4.69
C GLY A 92 1.84 -3.84 3.24
N LEU A 93 2.38 -3.01 2.39
CA LEU A 93 2.11 -3.05 0.96
C LEU A 93 3.36 -3.53 0.25
N GLU A 94 3.27 -4.69 -0.39
CA GLU A 94 4.39 -5.24 -1.14
C GLU A 94 4.57 -4.47 -2.44
N VAL A 95 5.79 -4.06 -2.72
CA VAL A 95 6.12 -3.33 -3.94
C VAL A 95 7.33 -3.97 -4.61
N ASP A 96 7.42 -3.83 -5.91
CA ASP A 96 8.54 -4.42 -6.65
C ASP A 96 9.79 -3.57 -6.50
N ARG A 97 9.63 -2.25 -6.54
CA ARG A 97 10.76 -1.35 -6.47
C ARG A 97 10.33 0.03 -5.99
N VAL A 98 11.11 0.61 -5.10
CA VAL A 98 10.91 1.99 -4.68
C VAL A 98 11.82 2.86 -5.54
N LEU A 99 11.26 3.90 -6.13
CA LEU A 99 11.99 4.77 -7.05
C LEU A 99 12.55 6.01 -6.38
N GLY A 100 11.78 6.63 -5.49
CA GLY A 100 12.28 7.81 -4.79
C GLY A 100 11.17 8.73 -4.32
N LEU A 101 11.56 9.92 -3.93
CA LEU A 101 10.64 10.96 -3.47
C LEU A 101 10.57 12.08 -4.49
N ILE A 102 9.37 12.57 -4.72
CA ILE A 102 9.15 13.73 -5.59
C ILE A 102 8.28 14.74 -4.85
N ASP A 103 8.35 15.99 -5.26
CA ASP A 103 7.46 17.00 -4.72
C ASP A 103 6.07 16.79 -5.30
N GLY A 104 5.05 16.96 -4.47
CA GLY A 104 3.68 16.83 -4.91
C GLY A 104 2.77 16.50 -3.76
N GLU A 105 1.49 16.76 -3.97
CA GLU A 105 0.46 16.51 -2.98
C GLU A 105 -0.33 15.27 -3.35
N GLY A 106 -0.94 14.64 -2.35
CA GLY A 106 -1.86 13.54 -2.58
C GLY A 106 -3.08 14.02 -3.34
N GLY A 107 -3.86 13.09 -3.82
CA GLY A 107 -5.08 13.39 -4.54
C GLY A 107 -6.31 13.17 -3.69
N THR A 108 -7.46 13.51 -4.24
CA THR A 108 -8.76 13.24 -3.64
C THR A 108 -9.69 12.67 -4.69
N SER A 109 -10.69 11.96 -4.20
CA SER A 109 -11.69 11.36 -5.08
C SER A 109 -13.00 11.24 -4.31
N ARG A 110 -14.10 11.13 -5.04
CA ARG A 110 -15.42 10.99 -4.42
C ARG A 110 -15.74 9.55 -4.05
N ASP A 111 -15.14 8.59 -4.73
CA ASP A 111 -15.38 7.19 -4.41
C ASP A 111 -14.40 6.73 -3.32
N SER A 112 -14.51 5.47 -2.92
CA SER A 112 -13.69 4.93 -1.84
C SER A 112 -12.49 4.14 -2.34
N ALA A 113 -12.20 4.19 -3.62
CA ALA A 113 -11.09 3.43 -4.18
C ALA A 113 -9.75 3.93 -3.65
N PRO A 114 -8.78 3.02 -3.43
CA PRO A 114 -7.45 3.43 -2.97
C PRO A 114 -6.72 4.35 -3.96
N VAL A 115 -6.90 4.15 -5.26
CA VAL A 115 -6.34 5.05 -6.27
C VAL A 115 -7.29 6.23 -6.39
N VAL A 116 -6.84 7.40 -5.95
CA VAL A 116 -7.68 8.60 -5.92
C VAL A 116 -7.50 9.48 -7.13
N GLU A 117 -6.42 9.28 -7.88
CA GLU A 117 -6.12 10.12 -9.02
C GLU A 117 -5.12 9.40 -9.91
N ARG A 118 -5.15 9.70 -11.20
CA ARG A 118 -4.10 9.29 -12.13
C ARG A 118 -3.50 10.55 -12.72
N ARG A 119 -2.20 10.66 -12.62
CA ARG A 119 -1.49 11.91 -12.93
C ARG A 119 -0.21 11.60 -13.70
N PRO A 120 0.10 12.31 -14.77
CA PRO A 120 1.39 12.11 -15.43
C PRO A 120 2.52 12.67 -14.57
N ILE A 121 3.55 11.86 -14.37
CA ILE A 121 4.76 12.26 -13.66
C ILE A 121 5.92 11.81 -14.54
N ASP A 122 6.73 12.76 -14.95
CA ASP A 122 7.87 12.49 -15.86
C ASP A 122 7.45 11.67 -17.07
N GLY A 123 6.30 12.02 -17.64
CA GLY A 123 5.80 11.37 -18.85
C GLY A 123 5.14 10.02 -18.65
N ARG A 124 5.06 9.54 -17.42
CA ARG A 124 4.41 8.26 -17.12
C ARG A 124 3.14 8.48 -16.32
N LEU A 125 2.10 7.76 -16.69
CA LEU A 125 0.85 7.81 -15.93
C LEU A 125 1.07 7.15 -14.58
N THR A 126 0.85 7.90 -13.51
CA THR A 126 1.12 7.46 -12.15
C THR A 126 -0.18 7.39 -11.36
N HIS A 127 -0.40 6.28 -10.67
CA HIS A 127 -1.58 6.11 -9.84
C HIS A 127 -1.29 6.64 -8.44
N ILE A 128 -2.06 7.64 -8.00
CA ILE A 128 -1.87 8.24 -6.69
C ILE A 128 -2.74 7.50 -5.69
N LEU A 129 -2.12 6.98 -4.64
CA LEU A 129 -2.80 6.22 -3.60
C LEU A 129 -3.04 7.09 -2.37
N ASP A 130 -4.18 6.86 -1.72
CA ASP A 130 -4.46 7.49 -0.43
C ASP A 130 -4.26 6.45 0.68
N PRO A 131 -3.39 6.73 1.66
CA PRO A 131 -3.10 5.73 2.71
C PRO A 131 -4.32 5.28 3.50
N ALA A 132 -5.21 6.20 3.87
CA ALA A 132 -6.38 5.86 4.65
C ALA A 132 -7.32 4.93 3.88
N ARG A 133 -7.49 5.20 2.60
CA ARG A 133 -8.34 4.35 1.75
C ARG A 133 -7.72 2.99 1.51
N LEU A 134 -6.40 2.95 1.39
CA LEU A 134 -5.68 1.69 1.22
C LEU A 134 -5.87 0.80 2.45
N VAL A 135 -5.73 1.38 3.65
CA VAL A 135 -5.94 0.66 4.90
C VAL A 135 -7.40 0.20 5.02
N ALA A 136 -8.35 1.06 4.69
CA ALA A 136 -9.76 0.70 4.73
C ALA A 136 -10.08 -0.45 3.76
N ARG A 137 -9.50 -0.40 2.57
CA ARG A 137 -9.69 -1.48 1.60
C ARG A 137 -9.12 -2.80 2.08
N ALA A 138 -7.93 -2.75 2.70
CA ALA A 138 -7.31 -3.95 3.25
C ALA A 138 -8.21 -4.57 4.33
N ARG A 139 -8.79 -3.74 5.18
CA ARG A 139 -9.70 -4.21 6.21
C ARG A 139 -10.93 -4.88 5.60
N GLU A 140 -11.50 -4.27 4.57
CA GLU A 140 -12.65 -4.85 3.87
C GLU A 140 -12.33 -6.21 3.26
N VAL A 141 -11.16 -6.35 2.65
CA VAL A 141 -10.75 -7.59 2.02
C VAL A 141 -10.64 -8.70 3.07
N ILE A 142 -10.01 -8.40 4.20
CA ILE A 142 -9.85 -9.38 5.26
C ILE A 142 -11.20 -9.75 5.88
N GLU A 143 -12.04 -8.75 6.19
CA GLU A 143 -13.34 -8.99 6.79
C GLU A 143 -14.27 -9.79 5.88
N SER A 144 -14.23 -9.49 4.58
CA SER A 144 -15.01 -10.26 3.61
C SER A 144 -14.58 -11.71 3.56
N SER A 145 -13.28 -11.95 3.68
CA SER A 145 -12.73 -13.30 3.69
C SER A 145 -13.19 -14.07 4.94
N LEU A 146 -13.15 -13.41 6.09
CA LEU A 146 -13.59 -14.03 7.34
C LEU A 146 -15.08 -14.36 7.31
N ALA A 147 -15.89 -13.46 6.75
CA ALA A 147 -17.33 -13.68 6.63
C ALA A 147 -17.66 -14.90 5.78
N LYS A 148 -16.87 -15.13 4.72
CA LYS A 148 -17.07 -16.28 3.83
C LYS A 148 -16.63 -17.60 4.46
N SER A 149 -15.77 -17.52 5.45
CA SER A 149 -15.23 -18.72 6.12
C SER A 149 -16.14 -19.25 7.20
N GLY A 150 -17.10 -18.46 7.60
CA GLY A 150 -18.02 -18.82 8.69
C GLY A 150 -19.18 -19.68 8.32
#